data_5d7ad9187bd93bab459e6c0e42b0516e
#
_entry.id   5d7ad9187bd93bab459e6c0e42b0516e
#
_cell.length_a   1.000
_cell.length_b   1.000
_cell.length_c   1.000
_cell.angle_alpha   90.00
_cell.angle_beta   90.00
_cell.angle_gamma   90.00
#
_symmetry.space_group_name_H-M   'P 1'
#
loop_
_entity.id
_entity.type
_entity.pdbx_description
1 polymer ?
#
loop_
_entity_poly.entity_id
_entity_poly.type
_entity_poly.pdbx_seq_one_letter_code
_entity_poly.pdbx_strand_id
1 'polypeptide(L)'
;FIMHLRKYVRYVCGILPKVSVTSHKINKYARHPEKTTVEKKYKDIHKLLKSTMKNFKIEFIVGGAENIPENTNVLFVSNHQSMMDAVSFLGYFERPVSFLSKIEVKKYPIIGKIVTGLDGVFMDRSNMRQEIKSIRRVTELLENNPERSFIIFPEGTRTKDKDYKIGEFKAGALKPAYRANKPII
;
A
#
# COMPACT_ATOMS: atom_id res chain seq x y z
N PHE A 1 -30.67 -13.68 -6.42
CA PHE A 1 -29.88 -14.90 -6.26
C PHE A 1 -28.91 -15.11 -7.44
N ILE A 2 -29.38 -15.10 -8.69
CA ILE A 2 -28.55 -15.29 -9.91
C ILE A 2 -27.41 -14.27 -10.02
N MET A 3 -27.65 -13.02 -9.65
CA MET A 3 -26.62 -11.97 -9.70
C MET A 3 -25.49 -12.22 -8.68
N HIS A 4 -25.80 -12.73 -7.50
CA HIS A 4 -24.81 -13.13 -6.49
C HIS A 4 -24.01 -14.35 -6.93
N LEU A 5 -24.66 -15.34 -7.53
CA LEU A 5 -24.01 -16.55 -8.03
C LEU A 5 -23.02 -16.21 -9.16
N ARG A 6 -23.38 -15.34 -10.12
CA ARG A 6 -22.46 -14.86 -11.19
C ARG A 6 -21.23 -14.14 -10.64
N LYS A 7 -21.40 -13.30 -9.62
CA LYS A 7 -20.28 -12.64 -8.94
C LYS A 7 -19.36 -13.66 -8.25
N TYR A 8 -19.97 -14.64 -7.58
CA TYR A 8 -19.23 -15.70 -6.90
C TYR A 8 -18.41 -16.56 -7.87
N VAL A 9 -19.02 -17.00 -8.97
CA VAL A 9 -18.34 -17.78 -10.03
C VAL A 9 -17.20 -16.97 -10.64
N ARG A 10 -17.41 -15.67 -10.92
CA ARG A 10 -16.36 -14.79 -11.43
C ARG A 10 -15.20 -14.67 -10.45
N TYR A 11 -15.49 -14.57 -9.15
CA TYR A 11 -14.45 -14.54 -8.10
C TYR A 11 -13.66 -15.85 -8.08
N VAL A 12 -14.35 -16.96 -7.95
CA VAL A 12 -13.72 -18.28 -7.82
C VAL A 12 -12.90 -18.63 -9.07
N CYS A 13 -13.46 -18.52 -10.24
CA CYS A 13 -12.79 -18.91 -11.49
C CYS A 13 -11.79 -17.88 -12.02
N GLY A 14 -12.03 -16.59 -11.75
CA GLY A 14 -11.21 -15.51 -12.33
C GLY A 14 -10.12 -14.98 -11.41
N ILE A 15 -10.34 -14.96 -10.11
CA ILE A 15 -9.44 -14.34 -9.14
C ILE A 15 -8.73 -15.35 -8.27
N LEU A 16 -9.42 -16.36 -7.77
CA LEU A 16 -8.85 -17.31 -6.82
C LEU A 16 -7.57 -18.01 -7.33
N PRO A 17 -7.49 -18.50 -8.58
CA PRO A 17 -6.25 -19.07 -9.10
C PRO A 17 -5.10 -18.04 -9.14
N LYS A 18 -5.39 -16.80 -9.53
CA LYS A 18 -4.39 -15.72 -9.57
C LYS A 18 -3.90 -15.35 -8.17
N VAL A 19 -4.81 -15.31 -7.19
CA VAL A 19 -4.50 -15.10 -5.78
C VAL A 19 -3.60 -16.21 -5.27
N SER A 20 -3.90 -17.48 -5.58
CA SER A 20 -3.10 -18.63 -5.15
C SER A 20 -1.66 -18.55 -5.69
N VAL A 21 -1.50 -18.36 -7.00
CA VAL A 21 -0.18 -18.23 -7.64
C VAL A 21 0.60 -17.03 -7.09
N THR A 22 -0.06 -15.87 -6.98
CA THR A 22 0.59 -14.66 -6.48
C THR A 22 0.90 -14.75 -4.99
N SER A 23 0.07 -15.40 -4.19
CA SER A 23 0.34 -15.66 -2.77
C SER A 23 1.60 -16.49 -2.58
N HIS A 24 1.85 -17.49 -3.45
CA HIS A 24 3.10 -18.24 -3.41
C HIS A 24 4.31 -17.34 -3.67
N LYS A 25 4.24 -16.48 -4.69
CA LYS A 25 5.29 -15.48 -4.97
C LYS A 25 5.48 -14.50 -3.81
N ILE A 26 4.39 -13.95 -3.27
CA ILE A 26 4.44 -13.02 -2.13
C ILE A 26 5.08 -13.68 -0.92
N ASN A 27 4.79 -14.95 -0.65
CA ASN A 27 5.45 -15.72 0.41
C ASN A 27 6.96 -15.82 0.18
N LYS A 28 7.39 -16.06 -1.06
CA LYS A 28 8.82 -16.08 -1.43
C LYS A 28 9.46 -14.71 -1.24
N TYR A 29 8.80 -13.64 -1.65
CA TYR A 29 9.29 -12.27 -1.47
C TYR A 29 9.40 -11.88 0.00
N ALA A 30 8.43 -12.29 0.83
CA ALA A 30 8.47 -12.02 2.27
C ALA A 30 9.56 -12.81 3.01
N ARG A 31 9.91 -14.02 2.52
CA ARG A 31 10.97 -14.85 3.12
C ARG A 31 12.37 -14.46 2.66
N HIS A 32 12.50 -14.02 1.42
CA HIS A 32 13.77 -13.71 0.77
C HIS A 32 13.67 -12.38 0.02
N PRO A 33 13.49 -11.25 0.73
CA PRO A 33 13.28 -9.95 0.10
C PRO A 33 14.47 -9.51 -0.75
N GLU A 34 15.68 -9.94 -0.43
CA GLU A 34 16.92 -9.63 -1.14
C GLU A 34 17.06 -10.29 -2.50
N LYS A 35 16.31 -11.38 -2.76
CA LYS A 35 16.44 -12.18 -4.00
C LYS A 35 15.65 -11.63 -5.20
N THR A 36 14.89 -10.58 -5.00
CA THR A 36 14.01 -10.05 -6.06
C THR A 36 13.94 -8.52 -5.95
N THR A 37 14.06 -7.83 -7.08
CA THR A 37 13.96 -6.38 -7.13
C THR A 37 12.58 -5.88 -6.72
N VAL A 38 12.51 -4.65 -6.24
CA VAL A 38 11.26 -4.00 -5.79
C VAL A 38 10.26 -3.90 -6.94
N GLU A 39 10.74 -3.51 -8.13
CA GLU A 39 9.91 -3.37 -9.34
C GLU A 39 9.25 -4.70 -9.70
N LYS A 40 10.01 -5.79 -9.64
CA LYS A 40 9.48 -7.13 -9.94
C LYS A 40 8.42 -7.57 -8.96
N LYS A 41 8.67 -7.38 -7.65
CA LYS A 41 7.71 -7.68 -6.59
C LYS A 41 6.43 -6.84 -6.79
N TYR A 42 6.62 -5.55 -7.02
CA TYR A 42 5.52 -4.61 -7.24
C TYR A 42 4.69 -4.99 -8.47
N LYS A 43 5.33 -5.23 -9.60
CA LYS A 43 4.68 -5.62 -10.86
C LYS A 43 3.78 -6.85 -10.71
N ASP A 44 4.24 -7.87 -9.98
CA ASP A 44 3.45 -9.09 -9.74
C ASP A 44 2.22 -8.79 -8.85
N ILE A 45 2.36 -7.97 -7.81
CA ILE A 45 1.27 -7.57 -6.91
C ILE A 45 0.30 -6.63 -7.64
N HIS A 46 0.81 -5.62 -8.33
CA HIS A 46 0.02 -4.67 -9.13
C HIS A 46 -0.84 -5.42 -10.17
N LYS A 47 -0.26 -6.36 -10.92
CA LYS A 47 -0.99 -7.16 -11.90
C LYS A 47 -2.14 -7.94 -11.29
N LEU A 48 -1.95 -8.53 -10.10
CA LEU A 48 -3.02 -9.20 -9.37
C LEU A 48 -4.14 -8.23 -9.02
N LEU A 49 -3.80 -7.09 -8.41
CA LEU A 49 -4.78 -6.12 -7.94
C LEU A 49 -5.51 -5.45 -9.09
N LYS A 50 -4.81 -5.04 -10.15
CA LYS A 50 -5.41 -4.50 -11.39
C LYS A 50 -6.41 -5.49 -12.01
N SER A 51 -6.04 -6.79 -12.05
CA SER A 51 -6.95 -7.84 -12.52
C SER A 51 -8.15 -8.04 -11.59
N THR A 52 -7.95 -7.95 -10.28
CA THR A 52 -9.02 -8.04 -9.27
C THR A 52 -10.02 -6.90 -9.46
N MET A 53 -9.55 -5.67 -9.56
CA MET A 53 -10.38 -4.49 -9.79
C MET A 53 -11.19 -4.59 -11.07
N LYS A 54 -10.56 -5.00 -12.17
CA LYS A 54 -11.26 -5.24 -13.44
C LYS A 54 -12.40 -6.29 -13.28
N ASN A 55 -12.15 -7.37 -12.57
CA ASN A 55 -13.16 -8.41 -12.34
C ASN A 55 -14.34 -7.90 -11.50
N PHE A 56 -14.08 -7.01 -10.55
CA PHE A 56 -15.13 -6.39 -9.73
C PHE A 56 -15.74 -5.14 -10.36
N LYS A 57 -15.29 -4.76 -11.57
CA LYS A 57 -15.73 -3.53 -12.26
C LYS A 57 -15.49 -2.28 -11.40
N ILE A 58 -14.34 -2.22 -10.72
CA ILE A 58 -13.93 -1.04 -9.98
C ILE A 58 -13.25 -0.10 -10.97
N GLU A 59 -13.77 1.10 -11.07
CA GLU A 59 -13.23 2.17 -11.90
C GLU A 59 -12.63 3.25 -11.01
N PHE A 60 -11.52 3.83 -11.46
CA PHE A 60 -10.89 4.97 -10.79
C PHE A 60 -11.25 6.25 -11.51
N ILE A 61 -11.71 7.22 -10.74
CA ILE A 61 -11.82 8.61 -11.20
C ILE A 61 -10.66 9.34 -10.54
N VAL A 62 -9.68 9.77 -11.34
CA VAL A 62 -8.44 10.38 -10.86
C VAL A 62 -8.29 11.75 -11.46
N GLY A 63 -8.05 12.74 -10.61
CA GLY A 63 -7.66 14.08 -10.99
C GLY A 63 -6.31 14.43 -10.41
N GLY A 64 -5.54 15.30 -11.09
CA GLY A 64 -4.27 15.81 -10.58
C GLY A 64 -3.10 14.83 -10.70
N ALA A 65 -3.24 13.71 -11.43
CA ALA A 65 -2.14 12.75 -11.61
C ALA A 65 -0.91 13.36 -12.29
N GLU A 66 -1.11 14.40 -13.10
CA GLU A 66 -0.08 15.20 -13.77
C GLU A 66 0.83 15.97 -12.80
N ASN A 67 0.37 16.16 -11.55
CA ASN A 67 1.16 16.83 -10.51
C ASN A 67 2.15 15.88 -9.81
N ILE A 68 2.11 14.58 -10.11
CA ILE A 68 3.01 13.59 -9.50
C ILE A 68 4.34 13.60 -10.26
N PRO A 69 5.47 13.98 -9.61
CA PRO A 69 6.76 13.99 -10.26
C PRO A 69 7.15 12.62 -10.82
N GLU A 70 7.61 12.57 -12.07
CA GLU A 70 8.04 11.33 -12.72
C GLU A 70 9.45 10.91 -12.28
N ASN A 71 10.34 11.88 -12.07
CA ASN A 71 11.78 11.66 -11.90
C ASN A 71 12.23 11.51 -10.44
N THR A 72 11.31 11.47 -9.49
CA THR A 72 11.63 11.26 -8.08
C THR A 72 10.56 10.44 -7.39
N ASN A 73 10.93 9.79 -6.29
CA ASN A 73 9.97 9.17 -5.40
C ASN A 73 9.28 10.24 -4.53
N VAL A 74 8.10 9.91 -4.04
CA VAL A 74 7.27 10.84 -3.28
C VAL A 74 6.72 10.17 -2.02
N LEU A 75 6.30 10.99 -1.07
CA LEU A 75 5.45 10.55 0.03
C LEU A 75 3.99 10.87 -0.31
N PHE A 76 3.19 9.85 -0.59
CA PHE A 76 1.75 10.00 -0.68
C PHE A 76 1.14 10.10 0.72
N VAL A 77 0.31 11.11 0.92
CA VAL A 77 -0.42 11.36 2.16
C VAL A 77 -1.91 11.34 1.85
N SER A 78 -2.62 10.40 2.40
CA SER A 78 -4.05 10.20 2.10
C SER A 78 -4.85 10.04 3.38
N ASN A 79 -6.10 10.49 3.38
CA ASN A 79 -7.08 10.12 4.39
C ASN A 79 -7.34 8.60 4.34
N HIS A 80 -7.82 8.04 5.46
CA HIS A 80 -8.00 6.60 5.58
C HIS A 80 -9.44 6.24 5.97
N GLN A 81 -10.18 5.72 5.02
CA GLN A 81 -11.59 5.34 5.21
C GLN A 81 -11.80 3.83 5.15
N SER A 82 -11.00 3.13 4.35
CA SER A 82 -11.20 1.71 4.06
C SER A 82 -9.89 0.96 3.91
N MET A 83 -9.94 -0.36 4.06
CA MET A 83 -8.83 -1.21 3.62
C MET A 83 -8.62 -1.15 2.10
N MET A 84 -9.66 -0.74 1.36
CA MET A 84 -9.58 -0.59 -0.09
C MET A 84 -8.67 0.57 -0.51
N ASP A 85 -8.42 1.55 0.35
CA ASP A 85 -7.52 2.66 0.02
C ASP A 85 -6.14 2.15 -0.40
N ALA A 86 -5.52 1.30 0.42
CA ALA A 86 -4.23 0.70 0.10
C ALA A 86 -4.27 -0.19 -1.15
N VAL A 87 -5.35 -0.94 -1.34
CA VAL A 87 -5.56 -1.78 -2.52
C VAL A 87 -5.71 -0.92 -3.76
N SER A 88 -6.43 0.20 -3.66
CA SER A 88 -6.63 1.17 -4.74
C SER A 88 -5.31 1.78 -5.19
N PHE A 89 -4.49 2.24 -4.26
CA PHE A 89 -3.16 2.75 -4.58
C PHE A 89 -2.30 1.73 -5.32
N LEU A 90 -2.20 0.50 -4.81
CA LEU A 90 -1.43 -0.57 -5.44
C LEU A 90 -1.98 -1.00 -6.81
N GLY A 91 -3.27 -0.87 -7.02
CA GLY A 91 -3.92 -1.23 -8.28
C GLY A 91 -3.91 -0.12 -9.33
N TYR A 92 -3.77 1.13 -8.90
CA TYR A 92 -3.74 2.30 -9.79
C TYR A 92 -2.32 2.66 -10.24
N PHE A 93 -1.39 2.87 -9.28
CA PHE A 93 -0.05 3.31 -9.61
C PHE A 93 0.78 2.20 -10.25
N GLU A 94 1.45 2.49 -11.36
CA GLU A 94 2.34 1.54 -12.05
C GLU A 94 3.76 1.56 -11.47
N ARG A 95 4.12 2.63 -10.75
CA ARG A 95 5.40 2.78 -10.05
C ARG A 95 5.37 2.14 -8.67
N PRO A 96 6.50 1.62 -8.16
CA PRO A 96 6.54 1.00 -6.84
C PRO A 96 6.12 1.92 -5.71
N VAL A 97 5.18 1.44 -4.90
CA VAL A 97 4.70 2.11 -3.69
C VAL A 97 4.76 1.13 -2.53
N SER A 98 5.32 1.59 -1.41
CA SER A 98 5.32 0.87 -0.13
C SER A 98 4.50 1.59 0.92
N PHE A 99 4.29 0.95 2.06
CA PHE A 99 3.40 1.45 3.12
C PHE A 99 4.11 1.61 4.45
N LEU A 100 3.73 2.64 5.19
CA LEU A 100 3.87 2.66 6.64
C LEU A 100 2.58 2.14 7.26
N SER A 101 2.62 0.92 7.77
CA SER A 101 1.45 0.19 8.26
C SER A 101 1.51 0.01 9.77
N LYS A 102 0.33 -0.12 10.41
CA LYS A 102 0.23 -0.50 11.81
C LYS A 102 0.76 -1.93 12.02
N ILE A 103 1.44 -2.20 13.13
CA ILE A 103 2.08 -3.51 13.42
C ILE A 103 1.06 -4.66 13.37
N GLU A 104 -0.18 -4.43 13.78
CA GLU A 104 -1.24 -5.44 13.77
C GLU A 104 -1.61 -5.93 12.35
N VAL A 105 -1.34 -5.13 11.32
CA VAL A 105 -1.55 -5.51 9.91
C VAL A 105 -0.68 -6.71 9.54
N LYS A 106 0.46 -6.91 10.21
CA LYS A 106 1.34 -8.07 10.02
C LYS A 106 0.63 -9.40 10.24
N LYS A 107 -0.41 -9.42 11.09
CA LYS A 107 -1.21 -10.62 11.41
C LYS A 107 -2.17 -11.03 10.28
N TYR A 108 -2.48 -10.13 9.35
CA TYR A 108 -3.37 -10.46 8.23
C TYR A 108 -2.62 -11.29 7.17
N PRO A 109 -3.08 -12.52 6.86
CA PRO A 109 -2.28 -13.50 6.10
C PRO A 109 -1.82 -13.04 4.72
N ILE A 110 -2.63 -12.24 4.03
CA ILE A 110 -2.34 -11.74 2.68
C ILE A 110 -1.74 -10.33 2.75
N ILE A 111 -2.42 -9.42 3.45
CA ILE A 111 -2.05 -8.00 3.48
C ILE A 111 -0.69 -7.81 4.17
N GLY A 112 -0.47 -8.48 5.32
CA GLY A 112 0.80 -8.40 6.02
C GLY A 112 1.97 -8.89 5.16
N LYS A 113 1.76 -9.93 4.36
CA LYS A 113 2.77 -10.44 3.42
C LYS A 113 3.01 -9.51 2.24
N ILE A 114 1.96 -8.85 1.71
CA ILE A 114 2.09 -7.82 0.67
C ILE A 114 2.96 -6.68 1.19
N VAL A 115 2.63 -6.14 2.38
CA VAL A 115 3.40 -5.07 3.00
C VAL A 115 4.86 -5.49 3.21
N THR A 116 5.11 -6.70 3.75
CA THR A 116 6.46 -7.24 3.92
C THR A 116 7.17 -7.44 2.57
N GLY A 117 6.49 -8.01 1.59
CA GLY A 117 7.05 -8.27 0.26
C GLY A 117 7.41 -7.00 -0.52
N LEU A 118 6.72 -5.90 -0.25
CA LEU A 118 7.01 -4.57 -0.80
C LEU A 118 7.99 -3.76 0.07
N ASP A 119 8.65 -4.40 1.04
CA ASP A 119 9.56 -3.78 2.00
C ASP A 119 8.90 -2.61 2.77
N GLY A 120 7.61 -2.76 3.06
CA GLY A 120 6.86 -1.80 3.86
C GLY A 120 7.32 -1.83 5.33
N VAL A 121 7.08 -0.72 6.00
CA VAL A 121 7.48 -0.53 7.39
C VAL A 121 6.30 -0.73 8.32
N PHE A 122 6.49 -1.52 9.37
CA PHE A 122 5.48 -1.70 10.42
C PHE A 122 5.80 -0.82 11.62
N MET A 123 4.79 -0.10 12.09
CA MET A 123 4.89 0.82 13.22
C MET A 123 4.06 0.33 14.40
N ASP A 124 4.70 0.18 15.54
CA ASP A 124 4.03 0.00 16.82
C ASP A 124 3.84 1.37 17.48
N ARG A 125 2.59 1.79 17.58
CA ARG A 125 2.20 3.09 18.14
C ARG A 125 2.07 3.08 19.67
N SER A 126 2.09 1.92 20.28
CA SER A 126 2.11 1.79 21.74
C SER A 126 3.51 2.07 22.30
N ASN A 127 4.53 2.07 21.43
CA ASN A 127 5.94 2.28 21.80
C ASN A 127 6.55 3.44 21.01
N MET A 128 6.72 4.58 21.68
CA MET A 128 7.28 5.80 21.07
C MET A 128 8.65 5.58 20.42
N ARG A 129 9.51 4.75 21.02
CA ARG A 129 10.83 4.46 20.43
C ARG A 129 10.71 3.69 19.11
N GLN A 130 9.77 2.76 19.02
CA GLN A 130 9.50 2.02 17.80
C GLN A 130 8.84 2.90 16.74
N GLU A 131 7.97 3.82 17.15
CA GLU A 131 7.37 4.80 16.25
C GLU A 131 8.46 5.67 15.59
N ILE A 132 9.36 6.25 16.39
CA ILE A 132 10.49 7.06 15.90
C ILE A 132 11.38 6.24 14.96
N LYS A 133 11.69 5.00 15.31
CA LYS A 133 12.49 4.08 14.49
C LYS A 133 11.82 3.79 13.14
N SER A 134 10.50 3.61 13.13
CA SER A 134 9.73 3.36 11.91
C SER A 134 9.72 4.58 10.99
N ILE A 135 9.54 5.78 11.53
CA ILE A 135 9.62 7.04 10.78
C ILE A 135 11.02 7.21 10.18
N ARG A 136 12.07 6.99 10.97
CA ARG A 136 13.45 7.04 10.47
C ARG A 136 13.67 6.03 9.34
N ARG A 137 13.17 4.81 9.49
CA ARG A 137 13.30 3.78 8.45
C ARG A 137 12.63 4.17 7.14
N VAL A 138 11.44 4.79 7.18
CA VAL A 138 10.78 5.33 5.96
C VAL A 138 11.63 6.44 5.34
N THR A 139 12.21 7.33 6.16
CA THR A 139 13.13 8.37 5.68
C THR A 139 14.30 7.77 4.91
N GLU A 140 15.03 6.82 5.51
CA GLU A 140 16.17 6.14 4.90
C GLU A 140 15.77 5.44 3.58
N LEU A 141 14.58 4.84 3.53
CA LEU A 141 14.09 4.19 2.32
C LEU A 141 13.74 5.18 1.21
N LEU A 142 13.20 6.35 1.54
CA LEU A 142 12.93 7.42 0.58
C LEU A 142 14.24 8.03 0.05
N GLU A 143 15.26 8.16 0.90
CA GLU A 143 16.57 8.70 0.50
C GLU A 143 17.33 7.76 -0.45
N ASN A 144 17.34 6.47 -0.12
CA ASN A 144 18.23 5.49 -0.77
C ASN A 144 17.57 4.67 -1.88
N ASN A 145 16.27 4.82 -2.13
CA ASN A 145 15.54 4.05 -3.16
C ASN A 145 14.66 4.98 -4.00
N PRO A 146 15.23 5.66 -5.00
CA PRO A 146 14.52 6.65 -5.81
C PRO A 146 13.36 6.04 -6.63
N GLU A 147 13.39 4.73 -6.87
CA GLU A 147 12.35 3.99 -7.58
C GLU A 147 11.11 3.72 -6.75
N ARG A 148 11.15 3.94 -5.41
CA ARG A 148 10.10 3.56 -4.49
C ARG A 148 9.50 4.77 -3.76
N SER A 149 8.21 4.98 -3.93
CA SER A 149 7.42 5.92 -3.14
C SER A 149 6.83 5.24 -1.89
N PHE A 150 6.40 6.05 -0.94
CA PHE A 150 5.69 5.57 0.25
C PHE A 150 4.31 6.19 0.36
N ILE A 151 3.39 5.44 0.99
CA ILE A 151 2.08 5.92 1.41
C ILE A 151 2.00 5.92 2.92
N ILE A 152 1.49 7.02 3.45
CA ILE A 152 1.13 7.17 4.86
C ILE A 152 -0.30 7.67 4.98
N PHE A 153 -1.03 7.08 5.91
CA PHE A 153 -2.33 7.56 6.36
C PHE A 153 -2.15 8.32 7.67
N PRO A 154 -2.08 9.67 7.65
CA PRO A 154 -1.65 10.47 8.80
C PRO A 154 -2.63 10.44 9.97
N GLU A 155 -3.90 10.14 9.73
CA GLU A 155 -4.90 9.90 10.77
C GLU A 155 -4.52 8.74 11.69
N GLY A 156 -3.79 7.79 11.14
CA GLY A 156 -3.30 6.64 11.87
C GLY A 156 -4.34 5.58 12.16
N THR A 157 -5.58 5.80 11.81
CA THR A 157 -6.68 4.85 11.91
C THR A 157 -7.67 5.15 10.78
N ARG A 158 -8.51 4.18 10.45
CA ARG A 158 -9.63 4.44 9.54
C ARG A 158 -10.66 5.31 10.24
N THR A 159 -11.25 6.24 9.50
CA THR A 159 -12.36 7.02 10.04
C THR A 159 -13.49 6.10 10.49
N LYS A 160 -14.11 6.43 11.62
CA LYS A 160 -15.30 5.78 12.13
C LYS A 160 -16.53 6.67 11.96
N ASP A 161 -16.32 7.87 11.44
CA ASP A 161 -17.37 8.84 11.18
C ASP A 161 -18.26 8.36 10.04
N LYS A 162 -19.58 8.39 10.22
CA LYS A 162 -20.57 7.96 9.22
C LYS A 162 -20.61 8.90 8.02
N ASP A 163 -20.24 10.17 8.22
CA ASP A 163 -20.19 11.20 7.18
C ASP A 163 -18.79 11.27 6.53
N TYR A 164 -17.92 10.29 6.82
CA TYR A 164 -16.55 10.20 6.26
C TYR A 164 -15.68 11.42 6.51
N LYS A 165 -15.89 12.14 7.63
CA LYS A 165 -15.06 13.27 8.01
C LYS A 165 -13.61 12.83 8.19
N ILE A 166 -12.70 13.65 7.68
CA ILE A 166 -11.27 13.43 7.79
C ILE A 166 -10.87 13.64 9.26
N GLY A 167 -10.13 12.69 9.80
CA GLY A 167 -9.60 12.76 11.15
C GLY A 167 -8.38 13.69 11.24
N GLU A 168 -7.92 13.94 12.46
CA GLU A 168 -6.74 14.76 12.71
C GLU A 168 -5.47 14.14 12.11
N PHE A 169 -4.73 14.93 11.33
CA PHE A 169 -3.46 14.54 10.74
C PHE A 169 -2.32 14.70 11.73
N LYS A 170 -1.64 13.63 12.04
CA LYS A 170 -0.46 13.64 12.90
C LYS A 170 0.75 14.21 12.15
N ALA A 171 1.27 15.36 12.59
CA ALA A 171 2.40 16.03 11.97
C ALA A 171 3.65 15.13 11.82
N GLY A 172 3.82 14.15 12.72
CA GLY A 172 4.89 13.15 12.64
C GLY A 172 4.88 12.33 11.35
N ALA A 173 3.72 12.16 10.70
CA ALA A 173 3.58 11.41 9.46
C ALA A 173 4.29 12.08 8.26
N LEU A 174 4.49 13.40 8.31
CA LEU A 174 5.14 14.16 7.22
C LEU A 174 6.67 14.21 7.36
N LYS A 175 7.20 13.89 8.55
CA LYS A 175 8.65 13.95 8.84
C LYS A 175 9.51 13.14 7.86
N PRO A 176 9.11 11.95 7.36
CA PRO A 176 9.93 11.21 6.39
C PRO A 176 10.23 12.02 5.13
N ALA A 177 9.20 12.63 4.52
CA ALA A 177 9.37 13.42 3.31
C ALA A 177 10.22 14.67 3.56
N TYR A 178 9.91 15.39 4.64
CA TYR A 178 10.67 16.58 5.02
C TYR A 178 12.15 16.29 5.21
N ARG A 179 12.50 15.21 5.94
CA ARG A 179 13.90 14.83 6.20
C ARG A 179 14.61 14.31 4.97
N ALA A 180 13.92 13.54 4.12
CA ALA A 180 14.46 12.99 2.88
C ALA A 180 14.46 14.01 1.73
N ASN A 181 13.98 15.25 1.96
CA ASN A 181 13.79 16.27 0.93
C ASN A 181 13.02 15.73 -0.30
N LYS A 182 11.87 15.09 -0.03
CA LYS A 182 11.01 14.49 -1.07
C LYS A 182 9.65 15.19 -1.14
N PRO A 183 9.06 15.29 -2.34
CA PRO A 183 7.73 15.85 -2.51
C PRO A 183 6.68 15.07 -1.71
N ILE A 184 5.66 15.81 -1.24
CA ILE A 184 4.44 15.27 -0.64
C ILE A 184 3.31 15.48 -1.65
N ILE A 185 2.55 14.43 -1.91
CA ILE A 185 1.39 14.42 -2.82
C ILE A 185 0.16 14.00 -2.01
#